data_7a91600c19ca37aa69edc16bcd6ead2f
#
_entry.id   7a91600c19ca37aa69edc16bcd6ead2f
#
_cell.length_a   1.000
_cell.length_b   1.000
_cell.length_c   1.000
_cell.angle_alpha   90.00
_cell.angle_beta   90.00
_cell.angle_gamma   90.00
#
_symmetry.space_group_name_H-M   'P 1'
#
loop_
_entity.id
_entity.type
_entity.pdbx_description
1 polymer ?
#
loop_
_entity_poly.entity_id
_entity_poly.type
_entity_poly.pdbx_seq_one_letter_code
_entity_poly.pdbx_strand_id
1 'polypeptide(L)'
;SSAASDVYKRQVQHDVEGLIDLLGGKEKFANKLDSLFFLESSAENTGFTQDVTGLIGQYAHGNEPSHHVAYLYNYAGQPYKTQQLIREIFDRFYLPKPDGLCGNDDCGQMSAWYIFSAMGFYPVNPIGGEYILGAPQVEEVTISLPNDKTFTMQAKGLSHENKYVKSVTWNGKPVENFRIHHSEIMKGGELVFVMTDKY
;
A
#
# COMPACT_ATOMS: atom_id res chain seq x y z
N SER A 1 2.44 -14.15 -20.62
CA SER A 1 1.26 -14.26 -19.77
C SER A 1 0.71 -12.88 -19.44
N SER A 2 -0.59 -12.75 -19.27
CA SER A 2 -1.27 -11.47 -19.02
C SER A 2 -0.80 -10.82 -17.70
N ALA A 3 -0.58 -11.59 -16.63
CA ALA A 3 -0.14 -11.08 -15.33
C ALA A 3 1.20 -10.36 -15.40
N ALA A 4 2.20 -10.91 -16.07
CA ALA A 4 3.50 -10.24 -16.24
C ALA A 4 3.37 -8.94 -17.04
N SER A 5 2.56 -8.92 -18.11
CA SER A 5 2.35 -7.70 -18.91
C SER A 5 1.63 -6.60 -18.12
N ASP A 6 0.74 -6.96 -17.21
CA ASP A 6 0.02 -5.99 -16.39
C ASP A 6 0.87 -5.40 -15.26
N VAL A 7 1.86 -6.15 -14.77
CA VAL A 7 2.90 -5.63 -13.87
C VAL A 7 3.72 -4.56 -14.59
N TYR A 8 4.27 -4.86 -15.77
CA TYR A 8 5.10 -3.90 -16.53
C TYR A 8 4.37 -2.60 -16.87
N LYS A 9 3.09 -2.64 -17.17
CA LYS A 9 2.27 -1.45 -17.47
C LYS A 9 2.16 -0.45 -16.31
N ARG A 10 2.46 -0.87 -15.08
CA ARG A 10 2.33 -0.05 -13.87
C ARG A 10 3.67 0.28 -13.23
N GLN A 11 4.80 -0.13 -13.83
CA GLN A 11 6.15 0.21 -13.36
C GLN A 11 6.55 1.63 -13.75
N VAL A 12 5.70 2.60 -13.42
CA VAL A 12 5.90 4.03 -13.68
C VAL A 12 5.78 4.81 -12.36
N GLN A 13 6.41 4.27 -11.30
CA GLN A 13 6.35 4.86 -9.96
C GLN A 13 6.92 6.29 -9.90
N HIS A 14 7.84 6.62 -10.82
CA HIS A 14 8.47 7.92 -10.93
C HIS A 14 7.53 8.99 -11.51
N ASP A 15 6.47 8.61 -12.22
CA ASP A 15 5.50 9.54 -12.85
C ASP A 15 4.11 8.93 -12.95
N VAL A 16 3.47 8.72 -11.80
CA VAL A 16 2.10 8.14 -11.74
C VAL A 16 1.07 9.10 -12.35
N GLU A 17 1.24 10.41 -12.17
CA GLU A 17 0.30 11.41 -12.75
C GLU A 17 0.38 11.39 -14.29
N GLY A 18 1.58 11.29 -14.87
CA GLY A 18 1.74 11.12 -16.31
C GLY A 18 1.10 9.83 -16.83
N LEU A 19 1.16 8.73 -16.07
CA LEU A 19 0.45 7.50 -16.42
C LEU A 19 -1.09 7.70 -16.40
N ILE A 20 -1.60 8.43 -15.41
CA ILE A 20 -3.01 8.78 -15.30
C ILE A 20 -3.46 9.57 -16.54
N ASP A 21 -2.70 10.57 -16.95
CA ASP A 21 -3.00 11.41 -18.11
C ASP A 21 -2.99 10.59 -19.40
N LEU A 22 -1.99 9.72 -19.59
CA LEU A 22 -1.91 8.81 -20.74
C LEU A 22 -3.11 7.84 -20.84
N LEU A 23 -3.64 7.43 -19.69
CA LEU A 23 -4.81 6.55 -19.62
C LEU A 23 -6.14 7.31 -19.77
N GLY A 24 -6.10 8.64 -19.83
CA GLY A 24 -7.27 9.49 -20.04
C GLY A 24 -7.98 9.89 -18.74
N GLY A 25 -7.22 10.03 -17.67
CA GLY A 25 -7.66 10.61 -16.40
C GLY A 25 -7.94 9.60 -15.28
N LYS A 26 -8.19 10.14 -14.08
CA LYS A 26 -8.30 9.39 -12.83
C LYS A 26 -9.37 8.31 -12.84
N GLU A 27 -10.51 8.57 -13.45
CA GLU A 27 -11.61 7.59 -13.53
C GLU A 27 -11.21 6.36 -14.36
N LYS A 28 -10.66 6.58 -15.56
CA LYS A 28 -10.19 5.49 -16.43
C LYS A 28 -9.04 4.72 -15.79
N PHE A 29 -8.16 5.43 -15.10
CA PHE A 29 -7.08 4.80 -14.33
C PHE A 29 -7.63 3.91 -13.20
N ALA A 30 -8.60 4.41 -12.40
CA ALA A 30 -9.25 3.62 -11.36
C ALA A 30 -9.94 2.37 -11.93
N ASN A 31 -10.67 2.49 -13.05
CA ASN A 31 -11.29 1.37 -13.74
C ASN A 31 -10.28 0.31 -14.21
N LYS A 32 -9.08 0.75 -14.62
CA LYS A 32 -7.96 -0.14 -14.96
C LYS A 32 -7.40 -0.88 -13.73
N LEU A 33 -7.35 -0.22 -12.58
CA LEU A 33 -6.97 -0.86 -11.32
C LEU A 33 -8.06 -1.85 -10.88
N ASP A 34 -9.34 -1.46 -10.97
CA ASP A 34 -10.47 -2.35 -10.67
C ASP A 34 -10.42 -3.62 -11.53
N SER A 35 -10.10 -3.49 -12.82
CA SER A 35 -9.92 -4.64 -13.70
C SER A 35 -8.78 -5.56 -13.24
N LEU A 36 -7.72 -5.03 -12.64
CA LEU A 36 -6.63 -5.85 -12.10
C LEU A 36 -7.05 -6.63 -10.85
N PHE A 37 -7.73 -5.96 -9.91
CA PHE A 37 -8.01 -6.53 -8.59
C PHE A 37 -9.31 -7.36 -8.54
N PHE A 38 -10.30 -7.06 -9.39
CA PHE A 38 -11.66 -7.62 -9.28
C PHE A 38 -12.09 -8.48 -10.46
N LEU A 39 -11.33 -8.55 -11.58
CA LEU A 39 -11.61 -9.53 -12.62
C LEU A 39 -11.18 -10.91 -12.14
N GLU A 40 -12.11 -11.85 -12.16
CA GLU A 40 -11.79 -13.26 -11.94
C GLU A 40 -10.78 -13.73 -12.99
N SER A 41 -9.64 -14.21 -12.56
CA SER A 41 -8.74 -14.96 -13.42
C SER A 41 -9.40 -16.30 -13.70
N SER A 42 -9.77 -16.57 -14.96
CA SER A 42 -10.09 -17.94 -15.35
C SER A 42 -8.86 -18.79 -15.10
N ALA A 43 -8.96 -19.73 -14.16
CA ALA A 43 -7.86 -20.55 -13.66
C ALA A 43 -7.19 -21.44 -14.73
N GLU A 44 -7.72 -21.45 -15.95
CA GLU A 44 -7.28 -22.34 -17.03
C GLU A 44 -6.02 -21.89 -17.78
N ASN A 45 -5.49 -20.69 -17.53
CA ASN A 45 -4.35 -20.16 -18.30
C ASN A 45 -3.15 -19.69 -17.46
N THR A 46 -3.10 -19.96 -16.19
CA THR A 46 -1.91 -19.68 -15.38
C THR A 46 -0.95 -20.87 -15.50
N GLY A 47 -0.09 -20.85 -16.51
CA GLY A 47 1.17 -21.58 -16.39
C GLY A 47 1.83 -21.08 -15.10
N PHE A 48 1.89 -21.94 -14.08
CA PHE A 48 2.50 -21.65 -12.79
C PHE A 48 3.95 -21.23 -13.01
N THR A 49 4.21 -19.94 -13.00
CA THR A 49 5.55 -19.44 -12.75
C THR A 49 5.69 -19.26 -11.23
N GLN A 50 6.83 -19.62 -10.69
CA GLN A 50 7.14 -19.64 -9.25
C GLN A 50 6.88 -18.29 -8.56
N ASP A 51 6.82 -17.20 -9.34
CA ASP A 51 6.67 -15.82 -8.87
C ASP A 51 5.21 -15.30 -8.89
N VAL A 52 4.23 -16.11 -9.31
CA VAL A 52 2.82 -15.72 -9.36
C VAL A 52 2.09 -16.32 -8.16
N THR A 53 2.30 -15.72 -7.00
CA THR A 53 1.70 -16.13 -5.72
C THR A 53 0.99 -14.93 -5.07
N GLY A 54 0.12 -15.20 -4.08
CA GLY A 54 -0.58 -14.14 -3.36
C GLY A 54 -1.55 -13.35 -4.24
N LEU A 55 -2.49 -14.05 -4.89
CA LEU A 55 -3.37 -13.43 -5.90
C LEU A 55 -4.60 -12.78 -5.29
N ILE A 56 -4.87 -11.53 -5.75
CA ILE A 56 -6.16 -10.84 -5.68
C ILE A 56 -6.52 -10.45 -7.12
N GLY A 57 -7.49 -11.13 -7.71
CA GLY A 57 -7.73 -11.03 -9.15
C GLY A 57 -6.47 -11.40 -9.95
N GLN A 58 -5.93 -10.47 -10.70
CA GLN A 58 -4.68 -10.61 -11.46
C GLN A 58 -3.47 -9.96 -10.77
N TYR A 59 -3.65 -9.32 -9.62
CA TYR A 59 -2.58 -8.78 -8.79
C TYR A 59 -1.87 -9.93 -8.08
N ALA A 60 -0.54 -9.97 -8.15
CA ALA A 60 0.29 -10.98 -7.50
C ALA A 60 1.19 -10.31 -6.44
N HIS A 61 0.85 -10.47 -5.16
CA HIS A 61 1.59 -9.86 -4.06
C HIS A 61 2.98 -10.46 -3.87
N GLY A 62 3.16 -11.74 -4.17
CA GLY A 62 4.45 -12.41 -4.10
C GLY A 62 5.47 -11.95 -5.16
N ASN A 63 5.13 -10.98 -6.00
CA ASN A 63 6.02 -10.39 -7.00
C ASN A 63 6.25 -8.91 -6.70
N GLU A 64 7.47 -8.50 -6.33
CA GLU A 64 7.83 -7.18 -5.81
C GLU A 64 7.47 -6.01 -6.73
N PRO A 65 7.55 -6.11 -8.07
CA PRO A 65 7.10 -5.05 -8.95
C PRO A 65 5.62 -4.68 -8.77
N SER A 66 4.83 -5.50 -8.09
CA SER A 66 3.41 -5.25 -7.79
C SER A 66 3.19 -4.46 -6.50
N HIS A 67 4.19 -4.36 -5.61
CA HIS A 67 4.02 -3.89 -4.23
C HIS A 67 3.47 -2.47 -4.11
N HIS A 68 3.76 -1.57 -5.05
CA HIS A 68 3.24 -0.20 -5.07
C HIS A 68 1.80 -0.11 -5.59
N VAL A 69 1.30 -1.14 -6.29
CA VAL A 69 0.07 -1.03 -7.10
C VAL A 69 -1.18 -0.83 -6.25
N ALA A 70 -1.26 -1.45 -5.06
CA ALA A 70 -2.38 -1.25 -4.14
C ALA A 70 -2.51 0.21 -3.67
N TYR A 71 -1.42 0.97 -3.64
CA TYR A 71 -1.37 2.38 -3.25
C TYR A 71 -1.76 3.35 -4.38
N LEU A 72 -1.86 2.87 -5.62
CA LEU A 72 -2.16 3.73 -6.77
C LEU A 72 -3.57 4.31 -6.75
N TYR A 73 -4.51 3.72 -6.00
CA TYR A 73 -5.85 4.29 -5.83
C TYR A 73 -5.84 5.65 -5.12
N ASN A 74 -4.82 5.95 -4.30
CA ASN A 74 -4.66 7.28 -3.70
C ASN A 74 -4.51 8.36 -4.77
N TYR A 75 -3.75 8.09 -5.84
CA TYR A 75 -3.58 9.01 -6.97
C TYR A 75 -4.86 9.17 -7.78
N ALA A 76 -5.70 8.14 -7.81
CA ALA A 76 -7.02 8.19 -8.43
C ALA A 76 -8.09 8.91 -7.58
N GLY A 77 -7.75 9.36 -6.36
CA GLY A 77 -8.69 9.98 -5.43
C GLY A 77 -9.63 9.00 -4.73
N GLN A 78 -9.26 7.70 -4.68
CA GLN A 78 -10.04 6.64 -4.05
C GLN A 78 -9.22 5.92 -2.95
N PRO A 79 -8.71 6.63 -1.92
CA PRO A 79 -7.82 6.05 -0.91
C PRO A 79 -8.45 4.90 -0.12
N TYR A 80 -9.78 4.88 0.01
CA TYR A 80 -10.49 3.80 0.69
C TYR A 80 -10.26 2.42 0.05
N LYS A 81 -10.07 2.36 -1.28
CA LYS A 81 -9.73 1.11 -1.97
C LYS A 81 -8.32 0.62 -1.62
N THR A 82 -7.35 1.54 -1.53
CA THR A 82 -6.02 1.23 -0.99
C THR A 82 -6.13 0.63 0.41
N GLN A 83 -6.90 1.26 1.30
CA GLN A 83 -7.06 0.84 2.69
C GLN A 83 -7.69 -0.56 2.79
N GLN A 84 -8.71 -0.82 1.99
CA GLN A 84 -9.34 -2.14 1.89
C GLN A 84 -8.38 -3.22 1.40
N LEU A 85 -7.64 -2.95 0.33
CA LEU A 85 -6.68 -3.90 -0.24
C LEU A 85 -5.52 -4.20 0.71
N ILE A 86 -5.01 -3.20 1.43
CA ILE A 86 -3.97 -3.42 2.44
C ILE A 86 -4.47 -4.41 3.50
N ARG A 87 -5.68 -4.22 4.03
CA ARG A 87 -6.27 -5.16 4.99
C ARG A 87 -6.37 -6.56 4.41
N GLU A 88 -6.88 -6.70 3.20
CA GLU A 88 -7.01 -8.00 2.53
C GLU A 88 -5.65 -8.68 2.31
N ILE A 89 -4.62 -7.93 1.91
CA ILE A 89 -3.26 -8.44 1.74
C ILE A 89 -2.70 -8.95 3.07
N PHE A 90 -2.86 -8.20 4.16
CA PHE A 90 -2.42 -8.64 5.48
C PHE A 90 -3.12 -9.92 5.92
N ASP A 91 -4.44 -9.97 5.82
CA ASP A 91 -5.25 -11.11 6.26
C ASP A 91 -4.95 -12.40 5.47
N ARG A 92 -4.61 -12.26 4.19
CA ARG A 92 -4.44 -13.42 3.29
C ARG A 92 -3.00 -13.86 3.09
N PHE A 93 -2.03 -12.94 3.14
CA PHE A 93 -0.68 -13.20 2.62
C PHE A 93 0.43 -13.04 3.67
N TYR A 94 0.11 -12.63 4.89
CA TYR A 94 1.02 -12.52 6.02
C TYR A 94 0.44 -13.26 7.22
N LEU A 95 0.65 -14.58 7.26
CA LEU A 95 0.06 -15.43 8.29
C LEU A 95 1.06 -15.68 9.42
N PRO A 96 0.59 -15.83 10.70
CA PRO A 96 1.46 -16.04 11.87
C PRO A 96 1.94 -17.50 11.96
N LYS A 97 2.70 -17.96 10.95
CA LYS A 97 3.26 -19.31 10.86
C LYS A 97 4.59 -19.29 10.10
N PRO A 98 5.46 -20.29 10.23
CA PRO A 98 6.78 -20.30 9.58
C PRO A 98 6.76 -20.14 8.05
N ASP A 99 5.74 -20.68 7.39
CA ASP A 99 5.48 -20.57 5.95
C ASP A 99 4.36 -19.54 5.66
N GLY A 100 4.29 -18.46 6.45
CA GLY A 100 3.21 -17.49 6.43
C GLY A 100 3.26 -16.47 5.32
N LEU A 101 4.38 -16.33 4.60
CA LEU A 101 4.48 -15.47 3.42
C LEU A 101 3.92 -16.16 2.18
N CYS A 102 3.25 -15.42 1.32
CA CYS A 102 2.70 -15.96 0.07
C CYS A 102 3.75 -16.22 -1.02
N GLY A 103 5.01 -15.86 -0.80
CA GLY A 103 6.14 -16.03 -1.71
C GLY A 103 7.46 -15.96 -0.95
N ASN A 104 8.55 -15.79 -1.66
CA ASN A 104 9.86 -15.57 -1.05
C ASN A 104 9.93 -14.18 -0.43
N ASP A 105 10.78 -14.01 0.59
CA ASP A 105 11.00 -12.69 1.21
C ASP A 105 11.82 -11.73 0.34
N ASP A 106 12.56 -12.29 -0.61
CA ASP A 106 13.36 -11.60 -1.63
C ASP A 106 14.23 -10.46 -1.05
N CYS A 107 15.25 -10.88 -0.31
CA CYS A 107 16.18 -9.99 0.37
C CYS A 107 15.50 -8.99 1.33
N GLY A 108 14.36 -9.35 1.91
CA GLY A 108 13.64 -8.51 2.86
C GLY A 108 12.56 -7.61 2.24
N GLN A 109 12.28 -7.71 0.94
CA GLN A 109 11.30 -6.84 0.30
C GLN A 109 9.86 -7.10 0.79
N MET A 110 9.46 -8.35 0.98
CA MET A 110 8.16 -8.70 1.54
C MET A 110 8.02 -8.22 2.98
N SER A 111 9.05 -8.41 3.79
CA SER A 111 9.11 -7.91 5.19
C SER A 111 9.10 -6.39 5.24
N ALA A 112 9.82 -5.71 4.37
CA ALA A 112 9.82 -4.25 4.29
C ALA A 112 8.43 -3.71 3.90
N TRP A 113 7.75 -4.33 2.94
CA TRP A 113 6.38 -3.96 2.57
C TRP A 113 5.43 -4.10 3.77
N TYR A 114 5.53 -5.22 4.49
CA TYR A 114 4.74 -5.46 5.70
C TYR A 114 4.96 -4.37 6.74
N ILE A 115 6.21 -4.05 7.07
CA ILE A 115 6.55 -3.05 8.10
C ILE A 115 6.05 -1.67 7.70
N PHE A 116 6.32 -1.20 6.48
CA PHE A 116 5.84 0.09 6.00
C PHE A 116 4.32 0.17 6.00
N SER A 117 3.66 -0.84 5.46
CA SER A 117 2.19 -0.88 5.37
C SER A 117 1.54 -1.02 6.75
N ALA A 118 2.17 -1.75 7.70
CA ALA A 118 1.70 -1.83 9.08
C ALA A 118 1.76 -0.48 9.79
N MET A 119 2.76 0.36 9.47
CA MET A 119 2.86 1.74 9.95
C MET A 119 1.88 2.69 9.25
N GLY A 120 1.19 2.24 8.20
CA GLY A 120 0.17 3.01 7.49
C GLY A 120 0.68 3.82 6.31
N PHE A 121 1.85 3.54 5.73
CA PHE A 121 2.36 4.25 4.55
C PHE A 121 3.33 3.38 3.73
N TYR A 122 3.58 3.80 2.49
CA TYR A 122 4.51 3.11 1.58
C TYR A 122 5.19 4.08 0.61
N PRO A 123 6.50 3.92 0.32
CA PRO A 123 7.21 4.74 -0.65
C PRO A 123 6.93 4.26 -2.09
N VAL A 124 5.84 4.70 -2.71
CA VAL A 124 5.49 4.35 -4.10
C VAL A 124 6.59 4.76 -5.06
N ASN A 125 7.08 6.00 -4.92
CA ASN A 125 8.27 6.49 -5.61
C ASN A 125 9.43 6.58 -4.60
N PRO A 126 10.35 5.62 -4.58
CA PRO A 126 11.40 5.56 -3.56
C PRO A 126 12.43 6.71 -3.68
N ILE A 127 12.52 7.36 -4.84
CA ILE A 127 13.44 8.48 -5.07
C ILE A 127 12.82 9.82 -4.65
N GLY A 128 11.49 9.95 -4.75
CA GLY A 128 10.78 11.19 -4.48
C GLY A 128 10.76 11.62 -3.00
N GLY A 129 11.13 10.72 -2.08
CA GLY A 129 11.09 10.99 -0.64
C GLY A 129 9.69 11.16 -0.08
N GLU A 130 8.66 10.78 -0.82
CA GLU A 130 7.26 10.88 -0.45
C GLU A 130 6.70 9.52 -0.06
N TYR A 131 5.96 9.46 1.03
CA TYR A 131 5.19 8.30 1.44
C TYR A 131 3.71 8.51 1.16
N ILE A 132 3.08 7.52 0.55
CA ILE A 132 1.64 7.48 0.30
C ILE A 132 0.99 6.77 1.48
N LEU A 133 0.00 7.42 2.12
CA LEU A 133 -0.67 6.88 3.30
C LEU A 133 -1.73 5.85 2.89
N GLY A 134 -1.68 4.70 3.57
CA GLY A 134 -2.69 3.65 3.49
C GLY A 134 -3.51 3.60 4.78
N ALA A 135 -3.68 2.40 5.35
CA ALA A 135 -4.30 2.18 6.65
C ALA A 135 -3.37 1.38 7.55
N PRO A 136 -3.04 1.87 8.75
CA PRO A 136 -2.18 1.14 9.68
C PRO A 136 -2.81 -0.20 10.10
N GLN A 137 -1.94 -1.17 10.46
CA GLN A 137 -2.34 -2.50 10.91
C GLN A 137 -1.90 -2.78 12.35
N VAL A 138 -1.26 -1.80 12.99
CA VAL A 138 -0.85 -1.82 14.40
C VAL A 138 -1.32 -0.54 15.08
N GLU A 139 -1.57 -0.60 16.40
CA GLU A 139 -2.14 0.53 17.14
C GLU A 139 -1.14 1.66 17.34
N GLU A 140 0.12 1.31 17.54
CA GLU A 140 1.19 2.28 17.81
C GLU A 140 2.54 1.79 17.30
N VAL A 141 3.35 2.72 16.81
CA VAL A 141 4.74 2.52 16.45
C VAL A 141 5.56 3.70 16.99
N THR A 142 6.71 3.41 17.55
CA THR A 142 7.71 4.41 17.94
C THR A 142 9.04 4.09 17.29
N ILE A 143 9.62 5.06 16.59
CA ILE A 143 10.92 4.94 15.94
C ILE A 143 11.85 6.01 16.50
N SER A 144 12.97 5.56 17.09
CA SER A 144 14.07 6.44 17.46
C SER A 144 14.81 6.89 16.20
N LEU A 145 14.87 8.18 15.99
CA LEU A 145 15.53 8.81 14.84
C LEU A 145 16.91 9.33 15.24
N PRO A 146 17.80 9.64 14.26
CA PRO A 146 19.04 10.35 14.54
C PRO A 146 18.79 11.67 15.28
N ASN A 147 19.81 12.12 16.08
CA ASN A 147 19.77 13.35 16.88
C ASN A 147 18.70 13.36 17.97
N ASP A 148 18.48 12.22 18.63
CA ASP A 148 17.54 12.06 19.75
C ASP A 148 16.10 12.45 19.43
N LYS A 149 15.72 12.40 18.16
CA LYS A 149 14.36 12.63 17.73
C LYS A 149 13.55 11.33 17.73
N THR A 150 12.24 11.46 17.77
CA THR A 150 11.32 10.34 17.76
C THR A 150 10.21 10.59 16.76
N PHE A 151 9.90 9.58 15.97
CA PHE A 151 8.68 9.49 15.18
C PHE A 151 7.72 8.53 15.89
N THR A 152 6.48 8.95 16.07
CA THR A 152 5.41 8.09 16.57
C THR A 152 4.28 8.02 15.56
N MET A 153 3.65 6.85 15.45
CA MET A 153 2.41 6.65 14.74
C MET A 153 1.38 6.05 15.69
N GLN A 154 0.17 6.58 15.67
CA GLN A 154 -0.97 6.04 16.43
C GLN A 154 -2.16 5.81 15.52
N ALA A 155 -2.85 4.68 15.72
CA ALA A 155 -4.07 4.31 15.01
C ALA A 155 -5.23 4.20 16.00
N LYS A 156 -5.90 5.32 16.26
CA LYS A 156 -7.00 5.41 17.22
C LYS A 156 -8.25 4.71 16.70
N GLY A 157 -8.75 3.77 17.48
CA GLY A 157 -9.95 2.99 17.14
C GLY A 157 -9.70 1.89 16.09
N LEU A 158 -8.44 1.48 15.91
CA LEU A 158 -8.10 0.36 15.03
C LEU A 158 -8.78 -0.92 15.52
N SER A 159 -9.44 -1.63 14.60
CA SER A 159 -9.98 -2.98 14.81
C SER A 159 -10.02 -3.71 13.46
N HIS A 160 -10.47 -4.96 13.46
CA HIS A 160 -10.65 -5.68 12.20
C HIS A 160 -11.72 -5.03 11.31
N GLU A 161 -12.80 -4.51 11.91
CA GLU A 161 -13.90 -3.82 11.23
C GLU A 161 -13.49 -2.40 10.82
N ASN A 162 -12.80 -1.69 11.71
CA ASN A 162 -12.36 -0.30 11.48
C ASN A 162 -11.09 -0.28 10.62
N LYS A 163 -11.21 -0.61 9.36
CA LYS A 163 -10.12 -0.70 8.38
C LYS A 163 -9.90 0.56 7.54
N TYR A 164 -10.83 1.51 7.60
CA TYR A 164 -10.74 2.75 6.86
C TYR A 164 -10.21 3.89 7.73
N VAL A 165 -9.63 4.89 7.09
CA VAL A 165 -9.11 6.08 7.73
C VAL A 165 -10.15 7.20 7.64
N LYS A 166 -10.72 7.59 8.79
CA LYS A 166 -11.64 8.73 8.91
C LYS A 166 -10.90 10.06 8.79
N SER A 167 -9.74 10.16 9.42
CA SER A 167 -8.87 11.33 9.36
C SER A 167 -7.43 10.96 9.71
N VAL A 168 -6.49 11.76 9.23
CA VAL A 168 -5.07 11.64 9.57
C VAL A 168 -4.49 13.02 9.84
N THR A 169 -3.66 13.11 10.88
CA THR A 169 -2.97 14.36 11.25
C THR A 169 -1.47 14.13 11.44
N TRP A 170 -0.69 15.11 11.09
CA TRP A 170 0.74 15.22 11.39
C TRP A 170 0.96 16.37 12.38
N ASN A 171 1.48 16.08 13.56
CA ASN A 171 1.66 17.06 14.65
C ASN A 171 0.38 17.90 14.89
N GLY A 172 -0.80 17.24 14.90
CA GLY A 172 -2.08 17.85 15.12
C GLY A 172 -2.68 18.60 13.91
N LYS A 173 -1.97 18.71 12.79
CA LYS A 173 -2.48 19.33 11.55
C LYS A 173 -2.99 18.27 10.58
N PRO A 174 -4.12 18.51 9.91
CA PRO A 174 -4.60 17.58 8.88
C PRO A 174 -3.56 17.32 7.80
N VAL A 175 -3.42 16.03 7.41
CA VAL A 175 -2.59 15.64 6.27
C VAL A 175 -3.44 15.67 5.02
N GLU A 176 -3.02 16.48 4.06
CA GLU A 176 -3.70 16.60 2.78
C GLU A 176 -3.26 15.51 1.80
N ASN A 177 -4.17 15.10 0.92
CA ASN A 177 -3.90 14.16 -0.18
C ASN A 177 -3.30 12.81 0.24
N PHE A 178 -3.41 12.42 1.52
CA PHE A 178 -2.85 11.17 2.03
C PHE A 178 -1.35 10.99 1.69
N ARG A 179 -0.55 12.04 1.88
CA ARG A 179 0.90 12.02 1.60
C ARG A 179 1.68 12.69 2.73
N ILE A 180 2.87 12.16 3.04
CA ILE A 180 3.83 12.76 3.96
C ILE A 180 5.24 12.61 3.40
N HIS A 181 6.08 13.63 3.58
CA HIS A 181 7.45 13.60 3.06
C HIS A 181 8.41 13.02 4.10
N HIS A 182 9.38 12.22 3.64
CA HIS A 182 10.42 11.63 4.50
C HIS A 182 11.14 12.68 5.35
N SER A 183 11.45 13.83 4.76
CA SER A 183 12.11 14.92 5.49
C SER A 183 11.28 15.47 6.66
N GLU A 184 9.94 15.37 6.62
CA GLU A 184 9.09 15.75 7.74
C GLU A 184 9.19 14.70 8.87
N ILE A 185 9.11 13.41 8.52
CA ILE A 185 9.27 12.31 9.47
C ILE A 185 10.62 12.42 10.19
N MET A 186 11.70 12.71 9.45
CA MET A 186 13.06 12.84 10.03
C MET A 186 13.24 14.03 10.96
N LYS A 187 12.32 14.98 11.00
CA LYS A 187 12.29 16.05 12.02
C LYS A 187 11.76 15.58 13.37
N GLY A 188 11.19 14.38 13.42
CA GLY A 188 10.44 13.87 14.57
C GLY A 188 9.03 14.43 14.62
N GLY A 189 8.13 13.69 15.25
CA GLY A 189 6.74 14.09 15.40
C GLY A 189 5.79 12.92 15.49
N GLU A 190 4.49 13.24 15.42
CA GLU A 190 3.41 12.30 15.63
C GLU A 190 2.46 12.24 14.43
N LEU A 191 2.29 11.06 13.86
CA LEU A 191 1.30 10.74 12.82
C LEU A 191 0.12 10.02 13.47
N VAL A 192 -1.07 10.63 13.47
CA VAL A 192 -2.24 10.05 14.12
C VAL A 192 -3.31 9.76 13.08
N PHE A 193 -3.69 8.48 12.99
CA PHE A 193 -4.85 8.01 12.24
C PHE A 193 -6.04 7.85 13.18
N VAL A 194 -7.23 8.24 12.72
CA VAL A 194 -8.50 7.88 13.35
C VAL A 194 -9.20 6.89 12.42
N MET A 195 -9.43 5.69 12.92
CA MET A 195 -9.98 4.60 12.12
C MET A 195 -11.51 4.53 12.20
N THR A 196 -12.13 3.91 11.18
CA THR A 196 -13.59 3.78 11.04
C THR A 196 -13.94 2.53 10.22
N ASP A 197 -15.16 2.05 10.39
CA ASP A 197 -15.76 0.99 9.58
C ASP A 197 -16.40 1.49 8.26
N LYS A 198 -16.43 2.81 8.05
CA LYS A 198 -17.08 3.47 6.89
C LYS A 198 -16.10 4.35 6.13
N TYR A 199 -16.28 4.40 4.81
CA TYR A 199 -15.53 5.28 3.89
C TYR A 199 -16.43 6.34 3.27
#